data_d035efc5266cf16d9d93c171ed0ea87b
#
_entry.id   d035efc5266cf16d9d93c171ed0ea87b
#
_cell.length_a   1.000
_cell.length_b   1.000
_cell.length_c   1.000
_cell.angle_alpha   90.00
_cell.angle_beta   90.00
_cell.angle_gamma   90.00
#
_symmetry.space_group_name_H-M   'P 1'
#
loop_
_entity.id
_entity.type
_entity.pdbx_description
1 polymer ?
#
loop_
_entity_poly.entity_id
_entity_poly.type
_entity_poly.pdbx_seq_one_letter_code
_entity_poly.pdbx_strand_id
1 'polypeptide(L)'
;MTNVIEEKNENYPIKIKECLSDYKPIYYRGNLSLLDKPSIAIVGSRKASSYGKSCARALAKCAVEYGAVVVSGLALGIDSEAHSACLENGGETIAVLANGVDVFYPKRNQAMQKRIEETGLLLSEYEDGTRAQRYTFPVRNRIISAISDAIVIVEAGSRSGSLITAECAQEQGKEVYSIPGNITSPGSLGTNKLIRDGAVPLINFDELFEDLGLSKTNKKINQIFLSKTESRVLEVVKSGSELSIEQIRHIIDIDLAEINAIITILEMKGLIFCEMGKVSIANL
;
A
#
# COMPACT_ATOMS: atom_id res chain seq x y z
N MET A 1 16.45 4.98 19.72
CA MET A 1 17.88 4.71 19.45
C MET A 1 17.95 3.83 18.22
N THR A 2 18.86 4.06 17.30
CA THR A 2 19.05 3.23 16.12
C THR A 2 19.82 1.98 16.48
N ASN A 3 19.31 0.82 16.06
CA ASN A 3 19.99 -0.45 16.19
C ASN A 3 20.66 -0.80 14.86
N VAL A 4 21.70 -1.63 14.90
CA VAL A 4 22.40 -2.13 13.71
C VAL A 4 22.56 -3.64 13.77
N ILE A 5 22.42 -4.29 12.63
CA ILE A 5 22.75 -5.70 12.44
C ILE A 5 23.83 -5.78 11.39
N GLU A 6 24.99 -6.24 11.81
CA GLU A 6 26.15 -6.46 10.94
C GLU A 6 25.93 -7.68 10.03
N GLU A 7 26.52 -7.67 8.84
CA GLU A 7 26.40 -8.72 7.82
C GLU A 7 26.73 -10.13 8.33
N LYS A 8 27.69 -10.22 9.27
CA LYS A 8 28.14 -11.50 9.85
C LYS A 8 27.30 -11.98 11.03
N ASN A 9 26.31 -11.19 11.46
CA ASN A 9 25.46 -11.54 12.58
C ASN A 9 24.55 -12.72 12.19
N GLU A 10 24.39 -13.69 13.09
CA GLU A 10 23.52 -14.86 12.87
C GLU A 10 22.05 -14.45 12.69
N ASN A 11 21.64 -13.36 13.33
CA ASN A 11 20.27 -12.81 13.23
C ASN A 11 20.10 -11.83 12.04
N TYR A 12 21.06 -11.78 11.10
CA TYR A 12 20.87 -10.95 9.90
C TYR A 12 19.70 -11.50 9.06
N PRO A 13 18.79 -10.63 8.54
CA PRO A 13 17.56 -11.05 7.87
C PRO A 13 17.81 -12.04 6.74
N ILE A 14 17.27 -13.25 6.86
CA ILE A 14 17.51 -14.35 5.93
C ILE A 14 17.04 -14.00 4.52
N LYS A 15 15.86 -13.35 4.39
CA LYS A 15 15.31 -12.90 3.09
C LYS A 15 16.27 -11.98 2.33
N ILE A 16 17.07 -11.16 3.05
CA ILE A 16 18.07 -10.29 2.43
C ILE A 16 19.27 -11.12 1.96
N LYS A 17 19.78 -12.04 2.80
CA LYS A 17 20.92 -12.91 2.44
C LYS A 17 20.63 -13.79 1.22
N GLU A 18 19.42 -14.32 1.12
CA GLU A 18 19.03 -15.20 0.02
C GLU A 18 18.82 -14.44 -1.29
N CYS A 19 18.36 -13.21 -1.25
CA CYS A 19 18.03 -12.42 -2.42
C CYS A 19 19.18 -11.52 -2.92
N LEU A 20 20.13 -11.16 -2.05
CA LEU A 20 21.16 -10.17 -2.38
C LEU A 20 22.57 -10.74 -2.16
N SER A 21 23.44 -10.60 -3.16
CA SER A 21 24.86 -10.99 -3.07
C SER A 21 25.73 -9.93 -2.39
N ASP A 22 25.32 -8.65 -2.43
CA ASP A 22 26.04 -7.49 -1.90
C ASP A 22 25.26 -6.79 -0.78
N TYR A 23 24.78 -7.55 0.21
CA TYR A 23 24.10 -6.98 1.35
C TYR A 23 25.07 -6.30 2.30
N LYS A 24 24.58 -5.29 3.04
CA LYS A 24 25.33 -4.39 3.93
C LYS A 24 24.73 -4.40 5.31
N PRO A 25 25.40 -3.81 6.32
CA PRO A 25 24.80 -3.63 7.64
C PRO A 25 23.43 -2.98 7.54
N ILE A 26 22.49 -3.44 8.36
CA ILE A 26 21.13 -2.92 8.40
C ILE A 26 20.94 -2.08 9.67
N TYR A 27 20.59 -0.83 9.47
CA TYR A 27 20.18 0.10 10.51
C TYR A 27 18.67 0.07 10.64
N TYR A 28 18.15 -0.04 11.87
CA TYR A 28 16.70 -0.15 12.04
C TYR A 28 16.20 0.51 13.33
N ARG A 29 14.91 0.86 13.33
CA ARG A 29 14.11 1.25 14.50
C ARG A 29 12.74 0.59 14.43
N GLY A 30 12.23 0.12 15.57
CA GLY A 30 10.97 -0.58 15.66
C GLY A 30 11.13 -2.09 15.81
N ASN A 31 10.12 -2.84 15.38
CA ASN A 31 10.02 -4.28 15.60
C ASN A 31 10.63 -5.10 14.45
N LEU A 32 11.81 -5.65 14.67
CA LEU A 32 12.54 -6.45 13.69
C LEU A 32 11.82 -7.77 13.33
N SER A 33 11.04 -8.34 14.24
CA SER A 33 10.34 -9.62 14.01
C SER A 33 9.29 -9.54 12.88
N LEU A 34 8.98 -8.35 12.39
CA LEU A 34 8.11 -8.18 11.23
C LEU A 34 8.71 -8.73 9.94
N LEU A 35 10.03 -8.88 9.86
CA LEU A 35 10.72 -9.47 8.71
C LEU A 35 10.42 -10.97 8.54
N ASP A 36 10.01 -11.65 9.61
CA ASP A 36 9.69 -13.08 9.61
C ASP A 36 8.22 -13.36 9.26
N LYS A 37 7.40 -12.31 9.16
CA LYS A 37 5.98 -12.42 8.81
C LYS A 37 5.78 -12.44 7.30
N PRO A 38 4.66 -13.03 6.82
CA PRO A 38 4.22 -12.84 5.44
C PRO A 38 4.09 -11.37 5.10
N SER A 39 4.57 -10.98 3.94
CA SER A 39 4.68 -9.56 3.60
C SER A 39 4.51 -9.30 2.12
N ILE A 40 3.88 -8.18 1.79
CA ILE A 40 3.73 -7.71 0.41
C ILE A 40 4.31 -6.31 0.24
N ALA A 41 5.05 -6.09 -0.85
CA ALA A 41 5.45 -4.75 -1.24
C ALA A 41 4.32 -4.06 -2.00
N ILE A 42 3.94 -2.85 -1.59
CA ILE A 42 2.99 -1.99 -2.31
C ILE A 42 3.75 -0.75 -2.74
N VAL A 43 4.03 -0.63 -4.03
CA VAL A 43 4.85 0.46 -4.58
C VAL A 43 4.22 1.07 -5.83
N GLY A 44 4.61 2.31 -6.15
CA GLY A 44 4.10 2.95 -7.35
C GLY A 44 4.50 4.41 -7.53
N SER A 45 3.69 5.13 -8.28
CA SER A 45 3.89 6.52 -8.65
C SER A 45 3.92 7.46 -7.44
N ARG A 46 4.89 8.39 -7.43
CA ARG A 46 4.90 9.51 -6.46
C ARG A 46 3.80 10.54 -6.72
N LYS A 47 3.29 10.57 -7.96
CA LYS A 47 2.17 11.43 -8.40
C LYS A 47 0.97 10.54 -8.70
N ALA A 48 0.51 9.80 -7.68
CA ALA A 48 -0.59 8.87 -7.80
C ALA A 48 -1.90 9.58 -8.14
N SER A 49 -2.67 8.99 -9.04
CA SER A 49 -4.05 9.37 -9.33
C SER A 49 -4.99 9.00 -8.17
N SER A 50 -6.22 9.50 -8.19
CA SER A 50 -7.25 9.09 -7.21
C SER A 50 -7.48 7.57 -7.27
N TYR A 51 -7.53 6.99 -8.47
CA TYR A 51 -7.62 5.55 -8.68
C TYR A 51 -6.45 4.80 -8.03
N GLY A 52 -5.21 5.18 -8.33
CA GLY A 52 -4.03 4.54 -7.76
C GLY A 52 -3.99 4.62 -6.23
N LYS A 53 -4.37 5.77 -5.65
CA LYS A 53 -4.48 5.92 -4.19
C LYS A 53 -5.53 5.01 -3.60
N SER A 54 -6.73 4.95 -4.21
CA SER A 54 -7.81 4.06 -3.77
C SER A 54 -7.38 2.60 -3.80
N CYS A 55 -6.76 2.14 -4.90
CA CYS A 55 -6.22 0.78 -5.00
C CYS A 55 -5.16 0.48 -3.94
N ALA A 56 -4.21 1.40 -3.70
CA ALA A 56 -3.17 1.21 -2.70
C ALA A 56 -3.75 1.08 -1.28
N ARG A 57 -4.75 1.91 -0.95
CA ARG A 57 -5.44 1.88 0.35
C ARG A 57 -6.25 0.60 0.53
N ALA A 58 -7.00 0.18 -0.50
CA ALA A 58 -7.80 -1.03 -0.48
C ALA A 58 -6.91 -2.28 -0.34
N LEU A 59 -5.82 -2.36 -1.11
CA LEU A 59 -4.86 -3.46 -1.03
C LEU A 59 -4.17 -3.51 0.35
N ALA A 60 -3.77 -2.38 0.91
CA ALA A 60 -3.16 -2.33 2.24
C ALA A 60 -4.13 -2.76 3.34
N LYS A 61 -5.42 -2.39 3.24
CA LYS A 61 -6.46 -2.86 4.14
C LYS A 61 -6.65 -4.39 4.01
N CYS A 62 -6.71 -4.90 2.78
CA CYS A 62 -6.79 -6.33 2.52
C CYS A 62 -5.58 -7.07 3.13
N ALA A 63 -4.36 -6.55 3.00
CA ALA A 63 -3.17 -7.11 3.65
C ALA A 63 -3.35 -7.26 5.17
N VAL A 64 -3.91 -6.25 5.82
CA VAL A 64 -4.21 -6.30 7.27
C VAL A 64 -5.22 -7.40 7.59
N GLU A 65 -6.25 -7.59 6.75
CA GLU A 65 -7.25 -8.66 6.91
C GLU A 65 -6.64 -10.06 6.85
N TYR A 66 -5.62 -10.24 6.02
CA TYR A 66 -4.87 -11.49 5.91
C TYR A 66 -3.69 -11.59 6.88
N GLY A 67 -3.46 -10.58 7.72
CA GLY A 67 -2.35 -10.56 8.67
C GLY A 67 -0.97 -10.40 8.01
N ALA A 68 -0.93 -9.93 6.76
CA ALA A 68 0.30 -9.67 6.04
C ALA A 68 0.86 -8.28 6.37
N VAL A 69 2.19 -8.18 6.41
CA VAL A 69 2.91 -6.92 6.62
C VAL A 69 3.01 -6.16 5.31
N VAL A 70 2.67 -4.87 5.35
CA VAL A 70 2.85 -3.98 4.19
C VAL A 70 4.27 -3.44 4.17
N VAL A 71 5.00 -3.70 3.08
CA VAL A 71 6.35 -3.16 2.86
C VAL A 71 6.28 -2.05 1.82
N SER A 72 6.91 -0.92 2.07
CA SER A 72 7.04 0.13 1.06
C SER A 72 8.21 1.07 1.35
N GLY A 73 8.37 2.11 0.52
CA GLY A 73 9.54 2.98 0.56
C GLY A 73 9.32 4.35 1.20
N LEU A 74 8.19 4.60 1.83
CA LEU A 74 7.84 5.87 2.45
C LEU A 74 7.90 7.09 1.50
N ALA A 75 7.87 6.88 0.19
CA ALA A 75 7.79 7.95 -0.79
C ALA A 75 6.40 8.61 -0.80
N LEU A 76 6.28 9.77 -1.44
CA LEU A 76 4.96 10.37 -1.70
C LEU A 76 4.14 9.48 -2.64
N GLY A 77 2.83 9.61 -2.64
CA GLY A 77 1.91 8.89 -3.52
C GLY A 77 1.59 7.49 -3.02
N ILE A 78 1.76 6.47 -3.85
CA ILE A 78 1.34 5.09 -3.55
C ILE A 78 1.93 4.58 -2.23
N ASP A 79 3.23 4.76 -2.01
CA ASP A 79 3.91 4.28 -0.81
C ASP A 79 3.27 4.85 0.47
N SER A 80 3.05 6.18 0.50
CA SER A 80 2.44 6.83 1.66
C SER A 80 0.97 6.45 1.87
N GLU A 81 0.20 6.22 0.80
CA GLU A 81 -1.19 5.75 0.92
C GLU A 81 -1.24 4.31 1.47
N ALA A 82 -0.32 3.44 1.03
CA ALA A 82 -0.22 2.07 1.53
C ALA A 82 0.12 2.03 3.03
N HIS A 83 1.15 2.76 3.46
CA HIS A 83 1.50 2.86 4.88
C HIS A 83 0.37 3.45 5.72
N SER A 84 -0.27 4.54 5.24
CA SER A 84 -1.35 5.20 5.96
C SER A 84 -2.53 4.27 6.17
N ALA A 85 -3.00 3.62 5.11
CA ALA A 85 -4.13 2.70 5.17
C ALA A 85 -3.83 1.48 6.05
N CYS A 86 -2.62 0.92 5.99
CA CYS A 86 -2.19 -0.15 6.85
C CYS A 86 -2.28 0.26 8.34
N LEU A 87 -1.70 1.41 8.70
CA LEU A 87 -1.70 1.93 10.07
C LEU A 87 -3.09 2.31 10.58
N GLU A 88 -3.95 2.86 9.71
CA GLU A 88 -5.34 3.21 10.04
C GLU A 88 -6.19 1.99 10.35
N ASN A 89 -5.90 0.86 9.73
CA ASN A 89 -6.59 -0.41 9.96
C ASN A 89 -5.91 -1.27 11.05
N GLY A 90 -4.95 -0.73 11.80
CA GLY A 90 -4.27 -1.45 12.89
C GLY A 90 -3.31 -2.54 12.42
N GLY A 91 -2.85 -2.44 11.17
CA GLY A 91 -1.85 -3.33 10.58
C GLY A 91 -0.41 -2.94 10.90
N GLU A 92 0.50 -3.82 10.53
CA GLU A 92 1.94 -3.66 10.72
C GLU A 92 2.59 -3.33 9.37
N THR A 93 3.55 -2.40 9.37
CA THR A 93 4.19 -1.99 8.12
C THR A 93 5.69 -1.77 8.29
N ILE A 94 6.45 -2.06 7.23
CA ILE A 94 7.90 -1.88 7.15
C ILE A 94 8.19 -0.78 6.13
N ALA A 95 8.83 0.30 6.58
CA ALA A 95 9.33 1.33 5.68
C ALA A 95 10.83 1.13 5.45
N VAL A 96 11.20 0.79 4.23
CA VAL A 96 12.61 0.75 3.82
C VAL A 96 13.01 2.14 3.36
N LEU A 97 14.10 2.70 3.89
CA LEU A 97 14.49 4.09 3.64
C LEU A 97 15.72 4.17 2.74
N ALA A 98 15.80 5.25 1.97
CA ALA A 98 16.96 5.57 1.11
C ALA A 98 17.94 6.57 1.78
N ASN A 99 17.85 6.69 3.10
CA ASN A 99 18.60 7.60 3.99
C ASN A 99 18.70 6.96 5.38
N GLY A 100 19.48 7.54 6.27
CA GLY A 100 19.53 7.10 7.67
C GLY A 100 18.15 7.12 8.33
N VAL A 101 17.87 6.15 9.19
CA VAL A 101 16.55 5.98 9.82
C VAL A 101 16.15 7.16 10.72
N ASP A 102 17.09 7.98 11.15
CA ASP A 102 16.93 9.21 11.93
C ASP A 102 16.55 10.43 11.07
N VAL A 103 16.73 10.34 9.74
CA VAL A 103 16.49 11.44 8.80
C VAL A 103 15.07 11.36 8.24
N PHE A 104 14.31 12.45 8.34
CA PHE A 104 12.95 12.54 7.79
C PHE A 104 12.96 12.94 6.33
N TYR A 105 12.64 11.97 5.46
CA TYR A 105 12.51 12.21 4.03
C TYR A 105 11.41 11.33 3.39
N PRO A 106 10.46 11.92 2.63
CA PRO A 106 10.23 13.37 2.49
C PRO A 106 9.69 13.97 3.81
N LYS A 107 10.01 15.23 4.08
CA LYS A 107 9.58 15.91 5.33
C LYS A 107 8.07 15.84 5.58
N ARG A 108 7.26 15.77 4.50
CA ARG A 108 5.80 15.65 4.59
C ARG A 108 5.36 14.36 5.29
N ASN A 109 6.16 13.29 5.21
CA ASN A 109 5.86 11.98 5.82
C ASN A 109 6.49 11.80 7.21
N GLN A 110 7.01 12.88 7.84
CA GLN A 110 7.65 12.80 9.15
C GLN A 110 6.77 12.20 10.24
N ALA A 111 5.50 12.60 10.31
CA ALA A 111 4.56 12.05 11.31
C ALA A 111 4.31 10.55 11.09
N MET A 112 4.20 10.14 9.82
CA MET A 112 4.05 8.73 9.43
C MET A 112 5.31 7.94 9.77
N GLN A 113 6.50 8.46 9.47
CA GLN A 113 7.77 7.80 9.82
C GLN A 113 7.86 7.53 11.33
N LYS A 114 7.51 8.50 12.17
CA LYS A 114 7.47 8.33 13.63
C LYS A 114 6.47 7.26 14.06
N ARG A 115 5.27 7.27 13.47
CA ARG A 115 4.26 6.26 13.79
C ARG A 115 4.72 4.86 13.38
N ILE A 116 5.40 4.70 12.23
CA ILE A 116 5.98 3.42 11.80
C ILE A 116 7.11 2.99 12.76
N GLU A 117 7.94 3.93 13.23
CA GLU A 117 8.97 3.63 14.24
C GLU A 117 8.36 3.05 15.53
N GLU A 118 7.18 3.53 15.95
CA GLU A 118 6.50 3.10 17.17
C GLU A 118 5.74 1.77 17.03
N THR A 119 5.12 1.51 15.87
CA THR A 119 4.18 0.39 15.70
C THR A 119 4.59 -0.60 14.61
N GLY A 120 5.65 -0.34 13.88
CA GLY A 120 6.14 -1.11 12.73
C GLY A 120 7.65 -1.22 12.74
N LEU A 121 8.27 -1.08 11.55
CA LEU A 121 9.72 -1.16 11.38
C LEU A 121 10.20 -0.13 10.35
N LEU A 122 11.22 0.64 10.72
CA LEU A 122 12.06 1.42 9.80
C LEU A 122 13.35 0.65 9.53
N LEU A 123 13.75 0.53 8.27
CA LEU A 123 14.90 -0.23 7.84
C LEU A 123 15.72 0.55 6.80
N SER A 124 17.05 0.53 6.92
CA SER A 124 17.96 1.20 5.99
C SER A 124 19.33 0.53 5.96
N GLU A 125 20.04 0.64 4.83
CA GLU A 125 21.49 0.34 4.71
C GLU A 125 22.37 1.57 4.98
N TYR A 126 21.78 2.69 5.39
CA TYR A 126 22.51 3.94 5.59
C TYR A 126 22.59 4.31 7.06
N GLU A 127 23.77 4.72 7.50
CA GLU A 127 24.02 5.22 8.86
C GLU A 127 23.19 6.46 9.20
N ASP A 128 22.97 6.66 10.50
CA ASP A 128 22.31 7.87 11.02
C ASP A 128 22.97 9.14 10.45
N GLY A 129 22.15 10.15 10.14
CA GLY A 129 22.57 11.40 9.53
C GLY A 129 22.74 11.35 8.00
N THR A 130 22.74 10.17 7.37
CA THR A 130 22.88 10.06 5.91
C THR A 130 21.65 10.60 5.20
N ARG A 131 21.84 11.56 4.30
CA ARG A 131 20.75 12.19 3.53
C ARG A 131 20.43 11.40 2.26
N ALA A 132 19.14 11.36 1.89
CA ALA A 132 18.70 10.76 0.63
C ALA A 132 19.33 11.48 -0.57
N GLN A 133 19.80 10.71 -1.55
CA GLN A 133 20.32 11.16 -2.84
C GLN A 133 19.62 10.43 -3.98
N ARG A 134 19.72 10.95 -5.21
CA ARG A 134 18.99 10.34 -6.34
C ARG A 134 19.34 8.87 -6.56
N TYR A 135 20.59 8.48 -6.36
CA TYR A 135 21.05 7.11 -6.56
C TYR A 135 20.69 6.17 -5.40
N THR A 136 20.38 6.70 -4.19
CA THR A 136 20.05 5.84 -3.05
C THR A 136 18.67 5.19 -3.18
N PHE A 137 17.75 5.79 -3.94
CA PHE A 137 16.40 5.23 -4.13
C PHE A 137 16.39 3.93 -4.93
N PRO A 138 17.04 3.85 -6.12
CA PRO A 138 17.16 2.57 -6.84
C PRO A 138 17.86 1.48 -6.02
N VAL A 139 18.93 1.84 -5.32
CA VAL A 139 19.68 0.89 -4.47
C VAL A 139 18.79 0.32 -3.37
N ARG A 140 17.99 1.18 -2.69
CA ARG A 140 17.06 0.78 -1.66
C ARG A 140 15.97 -0.18 -2.17
N ASN A 141 15.48 0.01 -3.41
CA ASN A 141 14.34 -0.76 -3.94
C ASN A 141 14.61 -2.26 -3.97
N ARG A 142 15.87 -2.71 -4.13
CA ARG A 142 16.25 -4.12 -4.06
C ARG A 142 15.96 -4.75 -2.69
N ILE A 143 15.98 -3.94 -1.63
CA ILE A 143 15.67 -4.42 -0.28
C ILE A 143 14.15 -4.54 -0.10
N ILE A 144 13.36 -3.61 -0.66
CA ILE A 144 11.90 -3.72 -0.63
C ILE A 144 11.48 -5.05 -1.26
N SER A 145 12.01 -5.37 -2.43
CA SER A 145 11.68 -6.64 -3.09
C SER A 145 12.23 -7.85 -2.31
N ALA A 146 13.46 -7.78 -1.80
CA ALA A 146 14.08 -8.90 -1.08
C ALA A 146 13.31 -9.34 0.16
N ILE A 147 12.81 -8.40 0.97
CA ILE A 147 12.08 -8.71 2.21
C ILE A 147 10.60 -9.03 2.01
N SER A 148 10.06 -8.86 0.80
CA SER A 148 8.64 -9.11 0.49
C SER A 148 8.45 -10.47 -0.19
N ASP A 149 7.32 -11.11 0.08
CA ASP A 149 6.98 -12.40 -0.53
C ASP A 149 6.34 -12.20 -1.91
N ALA A 150 5.64 -11.08 -2.13
CA ALA A 150 5.15 -10.63 -3.43
C ALA A 150 5.27 -9.11 -3.58
N ILE A 151 5.33 -8.65 -4.82
CA ILE A 151 5.46 -7.22 -5.13
C ILE A 151 4.30 -6.76 -5.99
N VAL A 152 3.61 -5.70 -5.54
CA VAL A 152 2.48 -5.11 -6.26
C VAL A 152 2.83 -3.72 -6.76
N ILE A 153 2.78 -3.54 -8.08
CA ILE A 153 2.93 -2.24 -8.73
C ILE A 153 1.53 -1.67 -8.98
N VAL A 154 1.16 -0.67 -8.18
CA VAL A 154 -0.21 -0.12 -8.20
C VAL A 154 -0.42 0.86 -9.35
N GLU A 155 0.51 1.77 -9.55
CA GLU A 155 0.47 2.77 -10.63
C GLU A 155 1.89 3.14 -11.04
N ALA A 156 2.16 3.09 -12.33
CA ALA A 156 3.47 3.44 -12.86
C ALA A 156 3.37 4.03 -14.27
N GLY A 157 3.92 5.21 -14.47
CA GLY A 157 4.20 5.72 -15.82
C GLY A 157 5.38 4.97 -16.44
N SER A 158 5.63 5.18 -17.74
CA SER A 158 6.66 4.48 -18.51
C SER A 158 8.10 4.61 -17.98
N ARG A 159 8.38 5.61 -17.14
CA ARG A 159 9.70 5.89 -16.55
C ARG A 159 9.62 5.98 -15.02
N SER A 160 8.67 5.28 -14.41
CA SER A 160 8.50 5.27 -12.95
C SER A 160 9.65 4.52 -12.27
N GLY A 161 10.16 5.08 -11.16
CA GLY A 161 11.15 4.39 -10.32
C GLY A 161 10.63 3.11 -9.67
N SER A 162 9.31 2.90 -9.60
CA SER A 162 8.71 1.65 -9.11
C SER A 162 8.92 0.47 -10.07
N LEU A 163 9.17 0.73 -11.37
CA LEU A 163 9.53 -0.31 -12.33
C LEU A 163 10.87 -0.95 -11.99
N ILE A 164 11.80 -0.20 -11.39
CA ILE A 164 13.09 -0.74 -10.89
C ILE A 164 12.83 -1.76 -9.77
N THR A 165 11.82 -1.53 -8.93
CA THR A 165 11.45 -2.53 -7.89
C THR A 165 10.91 -3.81 -8.51
N ALA A 166 10.13 -3.71 -9.61
CA ALA A 166 9.67 -4.87 -10.36
C ALA A 166 10.83 -5.63 -11.02
N GLU A 167 11.80 -4.91 -11.60
CA GLU A 167 13.03 -5.50 -12.17
C GLU A 167 13.84 -6.26 -11.10
N CYS A 168 14.10 -5.62 -9.94
CA CYS A 168 14.76 -6.28 -8.81
C CYS A 168 13.99 -7.53 -8.34
N ALA A 169 12.67 -7.48 -8.30
CA ALA A 169 11.83 -8.61 -7.90
C ALA A 169 12.00 -9.80 -8.87
N GLN A 170 11.98 -9.53 -10.16
CA GLN A 170 12.18 -10.56 -11.19
C GLN A 170 13.57 -11.19 -11.09
N GLU A 171 14.63 -10.38 -10.90
CA GLU A 171 16.00 -10.87 -10.68
C GLU A 171 16.12 -11.75 -9.42
N GLN A 172 15.30 -11.48 -8.40
CA GLN A 172 15.23 -12.23 -7.15
C GLN A 172 14.26 -13.42 -7.20
N GLY A 173 13.65 -13.71 -8.36
CA GLY A 173 12.66 -14.79 -8.52
C GLY A 173 11.35 -14.58 -7.77
N LYS A 174 11.00 -13.33 -7.46
CA LYS A 174 9.75 -12.96 -6.78
C LYS A 174 8.63 -12.73 -7.78
N GLU A 175 7.42 -13.08 -7.39
CA GLU A 175 6.25 -12.81 -8.20
C GLU A 175 5.88 -11.32 -8.19
N VAL A 176 5.59 -10.80 -9.38
CA VAL A 176 5.21 -9.39 -9.56
C VAL A 176 3.77 -9.31 -10.03
N TYR A 177 2.96 -8.65 -9.22
CA TYR A 177 1.58 -8.30 -9.54
C TYR A 177 1.51 -6.86 -10.01
N SER A 178 0.60 -6.57 -10.92
CA SER A 178 0.44 -5.24 -11.45
C SER A 178 -1.05 -4.89 -11.59
N ILE A 179 -1.45 -3.75 -11.06
CA ILE A 179 -2.85 -3.30 -11.16
C ILE A 179 -3.10 -2.76 -12.57
N PRO A 180 -4.08 -3.32 -13.31
CA PRO A 180 -4.49 -2.82 -14.61
C PRO A 180 -5.02 -1.38 -14.51
N GLY A 181 -4.82 -0.62 -15.57
CA GLY A 181 -5.38 0.73 -15.64
C GLY A 181 -5.77 1.11 -17.06
N ASN A 182 -6.38 2.27 -17.20
CA ASN A 182 -6.83 2.75 -18.49
C ASN A 182 -5.64 2.92 -19.44
N ILE A 183 -5.73 2.37 -20.66
CA ILE A 183 -4.70 2.41 -21.69
C ILE A 183 -4.36 3.84 -22.16
N THR A 184 -5.27 4.79 -21.99
CA THR A 184 -5.05 6.21 -22.30
C THR A 184 -4.46 7.00 -21.15
N SER A 185 -4.34 6.40 -19.95
CA SER A 185 -3.75 7.05 -18.77
C SER A 185 -2.22 6.93 -18.78
N PRO A 186 -1.48 8.04 -18.76
CA PRO A 186 -0.02 8.01 -18.66
C PRO A 186 0.49 7.28 -17.40
N GLY A 187 -0.30 7.31 -16.31
CA GLY A 187 0.02 6.64 -15.05
C GLY A 187 -0.09 5.12 -15.09
N SER A 188 -0.80 4.57 -16.10
CA SER A 188 -1.00 3.12 -16.25
C SER A 188 -0.12 2.49 -17.32
N LEU A 189 0.66 3.28 -18.06
CA LEU A 189 1.50 2.75 -19.15
C LEU A 189 2.52 1.73 -18.64
N GLY A 190 3.14 1.97 -17.48
CA GLY A 190 4.13 1.09 -16.89
C GLY A 190 3.50 -0.20 -16.34
N THR A 191 2.38 -0.10 -15.63
CA THR A 191 1.66 -1.27 -15.08
C THR A 191 1.11 -2.16 -16.18
N ASN A 192 0.46 -1.58 -17.20
CA ASN A 192 -0.03 -2.33 -18.35
C ASN A 192 1.11 -2.99 -19.15
N LYS A 193 2.28 -2.31 -19.23
CA LYS A 193 3.48 -2.92 -19.84
C LYS A 193 3.98 -4.11 -19.03
N LEU A 194 4.05 -4.00 -17.71
CA LEU A 194 4.44 -5.12 -16.84
C LEU A 194 3.53 -6.34 -17.03
N ILE A 195 2.21 -6.12 -17.10
CA ILE A 195 1.23 -7.19 -17.37
C ILE A 195 1.51 -7.86 -18.73
N ARG A 196 1.69 -7.07 -19.78
CA ARG A 196 2.04 -7.59 -21.09
C ARG A 196 3.34 -8.40 -21.09
N ASP A 197 4.31 -7.97 -20.25
CA ASP A 197 5.65 -8.55 -20.16
C ASP A 197 5.69 -9.72 -19.15
N GLY A 198 4.54 -10.15 -18.58
CA GLY A 198 4.37 -11.36 -17.77
C GLY A 198 4.06 -11.17 -16.29
N ALA A 199 3.90 -9.93 -15.81
CA ALA A 199 3.41 -9.72 -14.46
C ALA A 199 1.94 -10.15 -14.32
N VAL A 200 1.57 -10.69 -13.16
CA VAL A 200 0.20 -11.13 -12.88
C VAL A 200 -0.73 -9.92 -12.78
N PRO A 201 -1.81 -9.84 -13.58
CA PRO A 201 -2.77 -8.77 -13.45
C PRO A 201 -3.56 -8.93 -12.16
N LEU A 202 -3.45 -7.97 -11.24
CA LEU A 202 -4.18 -7.98 -9.98
C LEU A 202 -5.55 -7.35 -10.16
N ILE A 203 -6.58 -8.18 -10.36
CA ILE A 203 -7.98 -7.79 -10.57
C ILE A 203 -8.86 -8.05 -9.35
N ASN A 204 -8.40 -8.90 -8.45
CA ASN A 204 -9.02 -9.19 -7.16
C ASN A 204 -7.92 -9.28 -6.10
N PHE A 205 -8.05 -8.50 -5.03
CA PHE A 205 -7.01 -8.43 -4.00
C PHE A 205 -6.92 -9.70 -3.16
N ASP A 206 -8.03 -10.41 -2.94
CA ASP A 206 -8.04 -11.64 -2.16
C ASP A 206 -7.18 -12.74 -2.82
N GLU A 207 -7.20 -12.83 -4.16
CA GLU A 207 -6.42 -13.82 -4.92
C GLU A 207 -4.91 -13.74 -4.62
N LEU A 208 -4.35 -12.53 -4.49
CA LEU A 208 -2.94 -12.36 -4.12
C LEU A 208 -2.58 -13.08 -2.81
N PHE A 209 -3.43 -12.96 -1.80
CA PHE A 209 -3.16 -13.55 -0.49
C PHE A 209 -3.44 -15.05 -0.47
N GLU A 210 -4.41 -15.52 -1.27
CA GLU A 210 -4.67 -16.95 -1.48
C GLU A 210 -3.50 -17.61 -2.21
N ASP A 211 -2.91 -16.95 -3.22
CA ASP A 211 -1.70 -17.43 -3.92
C ASP A 211 -0.50 -17.55 -2.95
N LEU A 212 -0.42 -16.67 -1.94
CA LEU A 212 0.57 -16.75 -0.87
C LEU A 212 0.22 -17.79 0.21
N GLY A 213 -0.88 -18.52 0.07
CA GLY A 213 -1.35 -19.51 1.06
C GLY A 213 -1.88 -18.90 2.35
N LEU A 214 -2.27 -17.63 2.34
CA LEU A 214 -2.79 -16.93 3.50
C LEU A 214 -4.32 -17.05 3.58
N SER A 215 -4.87 -16.97 4.78
CA SER A 215 -6.31 -16.92 5.02
C SER A 215 -6.67 -15.70 5.87
N LYS A 216 -7.87 -15.16 5.66
CA LYS A 216 -8.33 -13.99 6.45
C LYS A 216 -8.27 -14.29 7.94
N THR A 217 -7.59 -13.42 8.65
CA THR A 217 -7.53 -13.49 10.11
C THR A 217 -8.85 -12.97 10.69
N ASN A 218 -9.42 -13.67 11.69
CA ASN A 218 -10.63 -13.19 12.40
C ASN A 218 -10.36 -11.94 13.27
N LYS A 219 -9.33 -11.16 12.97
CA LYS A 219 -9.14 -9.85 13.62
C LYS A 219 -10.35 -9.00 13.25
N LYS A 220 -11.18 -8.65 14.24
CA LYS A 220 -12.20 -7.60 14.10
C LYS A 220 -11.48 -6.31 13.75
N ILE A 221 -11.33 -6.05 12.44
CA ILE A 221 -11.00 -4.71 11.96
C ILE A 221 -12.12 -3.81 12.48
N ASN A 222 -11.78 -2.65 13.01
CA ASN A 222 -12.73 -1.71 13.57
C ASN A 222 -14.00 -1.68 12.72
N GLN A 223 -15.07 -2.31 13.22
CA GLN A 223 -16.35 -2.27 12.56
C GLN A 223 -16.73 -0.80 12.46
N ILE A 224 -16.78 -0.29 11.25
CA ILE A 224 -17.31 1.06 11.00
C ILE A 224 -18.77 0.99 11.43
N PHE A 225 -19.08 1.60 12.57
CA PHE A 225 -20.46 1.68 13.03
C PHE A 225 -21.26 2.54 12.04
N LEU A 226 -22.20 1.89 11.37
CA LEU A 226 -23.16 2.54 10.49
C LEU A 226 -24.50 2.62 11.20
N SER A 227 -25.17 3.76 11.08
CA SER A 227 -26.57 3.88 11.45
C SER A 227 -27.43 3.04 10.50
N LYS A 228 -28.67 2.77 10.86
CA LYS A 228 -29.61 2.03 9.99
C LYS A 228 -29.78 2.72 8.63
N THR A 229 -29.83 4.04 8.61
CA THR A 229 -29.99 4.83 7.37
C THR A 229 -28.72 4.79 6.53
N GLU A 230 -27.53 4.95 7.15
CA GLU A 230 -26.25 4.80 6.44
C GLU A 230 -26.11 3.42 5.81
N SER A 231 -26.48 2.34 6.51
CA SER A 231 -26.44 0.97 5.97
C SER A 231 -27.37 0.80 4.76
N ARG A 232 -28.60 1.37 4.82
CA ARG A 232 -29.53 1.32 3.69
C ARG A 232 -29.00 2.09 2.47
N VAL A 233 -28.44 3.27 2.67
CA VAL A 233 -27.80 4.05 1.59
C VAL A 233 -26.66 3.25 0.96
N LEU A 234 -25.81 2.64 1.77
CA LEU A 234 -24.68 1.85 1.31
C LEU A 234 -25.13 0.61 0.50
N GLU A 235 -26.19 -0.08 0.93
CA GLU A 235 -26.76 -1.22 0.20
C GLU A 235 -27.32 -0.80 -1.17
N VAL A 236 -28.00 0.33 -1.25
CA VAL A 236 -28.52 0.86 -2.54
C VAL A 236 -27.36 1.20 -3.47
N VAL A 237 -26.31 1.85 -2.97
CA VAL A 237 -25.12 2.16 -3.79
C VAL A 237 -24.38 0.88 -4.20
N LYS A 238 -24.36 -0.17 -3.37
CA LYS A 238 -23.79 -1.49 -3.73
C LYS A 238 -24.55 -2.21 -4.84
N SER A 239 -25.87 -2.05 -4.89
CA SER A 239 -26.72 -2.69 -5.90
C SER A 239 -26.70 -2.01 -7.26
N GLY A 240 -26.20 -0.76 -7.35
CA GLY A 240 -26.04 0.02 -8.58
C GLY A 240 -24.57 0.30 -8.88
N SER A 241 -24.21 0.37 -10.16
CA SER A 241 -22.82 0.66 -10.57
C SER A 241 -22.42 2.12 -10.34
N GLU A 242 -23.30 3.06 -10.64
CA GLU A 242 -23.20 4.49 -10.42
C GLU A 242 -24.58 5.08 -10.29
N LEU A 243 -24.93 5.67 -9.17
CA LEU A 243 -26.26 6.27 -8.92
C LEU A 243 -26.12 7.77 -8.67
N SER A 244 -27.07 8.56 -9.22
CA SER A 244 -27.18 9.97 -8.81
C SER A 244 -27.76 10.08 -7.40
N ILE A 245 -27.45 11.17 -6.72
CA ILE A 245 -28.01 11.47 -5.37
C ILE A 245 -29.54 11.44 -5.41
N GLU A 246 -30.16 11.92 -6.50
CA GLU A 246 -31.61 11.91 -6.70
C GLU A 246 -32.17 10.48 -6.85
N GLN A 247 -31.47 9.60 -7.56
CA GLN A 247 -31.86 8.19 -7.68
C GLN A 247 -31.82 7.48 -6.32
N ILE A 248 -30.75 7.69 -5.54
CA ILE A 248 -30.63 7.11 -4.19
C ILE A 248 -31.75 7.64 -3.29
N ARG A 249 -32.00 8.95 -3.33
CA ARG A 249 -33.08 9.59 -2.59
C ARG A 249 -34.44 8.96 -2.90
N HIS A 250 -34.75 8.75 -4.17
CA HIS A 250 -36.02 8.14 -4.61
C HIS A 250 -36.21 6.70 -4.12
N ILE A 251 -35.10 5.92 -4.05
CA ILE A 251 -35.14 4.53 -3.60
C ILE A 251 -35.35 4.43 -2.09
N ILE A 252 -34.76 5.37 -1.32
CA ILE A 252 -34.73 5.28 0.14
C ILE A 252 -35.86 6.11 0.78
N ASP A 253 -36.45 7.05 0.03
CA ASP A 253 -37.52 7.96 0.46
C ASP A 253 -37.15 8.82 1.69
N ILE A 254 -36.06 9.59 1.56
CA ILE A 254 -35.59 10.56 2.56
C ILE A 254 -35.38 11.93 1.91
N ASP A 255 -35.28 12.98 2.73
CA ASP A 255 -35.12 14.33 2.18
C ASP A 255 -33.69 14.57 1.61
N LEU A 256 -33.55 15.64 0.80
CA LEU A 256 -32.30 15.94 0.11
C LEU A 256 -31.18 16.37 1.08
N ALA A 257 -31.50 17.01 2.18
CA ALA A 257 -30.51 17.44 3.15
C ALA A 257 -29.96 16.24 3.92
N GLU A 258 -30.82 15.31 4.30
CA GLU A 258 -30.45 14.08 5.00
C GLU A 258 -29.58 13.17 4.11
N ILE A 259 -29.95 12.96 2.84
CA ILE A 259 -29.14 12.12 1.94
C ILE A 259 -27.77 12.71 1.69
N ASN A 260 -27.64 14.04 1.50
CA ASN A 260 -26.35 14.69 1.33
C ASN A 260 -25.46 14.54 2.56
N ALA A 261 -26.02 14.68 3.76
CA ALA A 261 -25.28 14.45 4.99
C ALA A 261 -24.77 13.02 5.12
N ILE A 262 -25.62 12.03 4.80
CA ILE A 262 -25.25 10.61 4.83
C ILE A 262 -24.17 10.30 3.78
N ILE A 263 -24.29 10.80 2.56
CA ILE A 263 -23.29 10.63 1.51
C ILE A 263 -21.95 11.21 1.98
N THR A 264 -21.93 12.43 2.53
CA THR A 264 -20.71 13.02 3.05
C THR A 264 -20.09 12.17 4.18
N ILE A 265 -20.90 11.65 5.10
CA ILE A 265 -20.41 10.78 6.18
C ILE A 265 -19.86 9.47 5.64
N LEU A 266 -20.54 8.83 4.69
CA LEU A 266 -20.07 7.58 4.07
C LEU A 266 -18.80 7.79 3.25
N GLU A 267 -18.66 8.93 2.57
CA GLU A 267 -17.45 9.34 1.86
C GLU A 267 -16.29 9.60 2.84
N MET A 268 -16.52 10.30 3.93
CA MET A 268 -15.53 10.49 5.01
C MET A 268 -15.11 9.15 5.66
N LYS A 269 -16.03 8.18 5.73
CA LYS A 269 -15.76 6.82 6.19
C LYS A 269 -15.04 5.97 5.11
N GLY A 270 -14.85 6.50 3.90
CA GLY A 270 -14.19 5.81 2.77
C GLY A 270 -15.00 4.66 2.19
N LEU A 271 -16.32 4.64 2.36
CA LEU A 271 -17.21 3.57 1.90
C LEU A 271 -17.82 3.84 0.53
N ILE A 272 -17.94 5.09 0.14
CA ILE A 272 -18.44 5.53 -1.16
C ILE A 272 -17.57 6.65 -1.71
N PHE A 273 -17.70 6.89 -3.00
CA PHE A 273 -17.05 7.99 -3.71
C PHE A 273 -18.12 8.82 -4.42
N CYS A 274 -18.07 10.15 -4.27
CA CYS A 274 -19.00 11.05 -4.94
C CYS A 274 -18.25 11.97 -5.89
N GLU A 275 -18.48 11.80 -7.20
CA GLU A 275 -17.87 12.64 -8.23
C GLU A 275 -18.97 13.14 -9.20
N MET A 276 -19.01 14.46 -9.45
CA MET A 276 -19.99 15.11 -10.33
C MET A 276 -21.46 14.72 -10.04
N GLY A 277 -21.81 14.55 -8.75
CA GLY A 277 -23.17 14.19 -8.31
C GLY A 277 -23.56 12.74 -8.53
N LYS A 278 -22.61 11.89 -8.95
CA LYS A 278 -22.74 10.44 -9.00
C LYS A 278 -22.03 9.79 -7.83
N VAL A 279 -22.69 8.83 -7.22
CA VAL A 279 -22.21 8.07 -6.06
C VAL A 279 -21.96 6.64 -6.50
N SER A 280 -20.77 6.16 -6.19
CA SER A 280 -20.35 4.77 -6.39
C SER A 280 -19.75 4.20 -5.13
N ILE A 281 -19.67 2.88 -5.01
CA ILE A 281 -18.91 2.23 -3.96
C ILE A 281 -17.45 2.66 -4.13
N ALA A 282 -16.85 3.11 -3.03
CA ALA A 282 -15.40 3.14 -2.97
C ALA A 282 -14.98 1.67 -3.05
N ASN A 283 -14.54 1.21 -4.24
CA ASN A 283 -14.08 -0.16 -4.42
C ASN A 283 -12.99 -0.42 -3.38
N LEU A 284 -13.40 -1.12 -2.37
CA LEU A 284 -12.58 -1.62 -1.26
C LEU A 284 -11.86 -2.86 -1.72
#